data_ddda49be50fb0e38d580240867c140bf
#
_entry.id   ddda49be50fb0e38d580240867c140bf
#
_cell.length_a   1.000
_cell.length_b   1.000
_cell.length_c   1.000
_cell.angle_alpha   90.00
_cell.angle_beta   90.00
_cell.angle_gamma   90.00
#
_symmetry.space_group_name_H-M   'P 1'
#
loop_
_entity.id
_entity.type
_entity.pdbx_description
1 polymer ?
#
loop_
_entity_poly.entity_id
_entity_poly.type
_entity_poly.pdbx_seq_one_letter_code
_entity_poly.pdbx_strand_id
1 'polypeptide(L)'
;MFHHHIDTAVIDDASTPWVPFSPYSNDVLLKYFKADPIRGETITLLKAPAGAQMPKHHHSGTVIVYTIKGSWKYLEHDWVAGPGSIVFETAGSAHTPTFVGDSDEVITLNIVVGDLIYMGENDQVLAIENWKTAVERHDAFCKANGIEARDITAFN
;
A
#
# COMPACT_ATOMS: atom_id res chain seq x y z
N MET A 1 16.87 -26.88 -6.49
CA MET A 1 16.90 -26.18 -7.80
C MET A 1 15.83 -25.10 -7.74
N PHE A 2 16.23 -23.85 -7.82
CA PHE A 2 15.37 -22.68 -7.53
C PHE A 2 14.14 -22.53 -8.45
N HIS A 3 14.13 -23.20 -9.61
CA HIS A 3 13.08 -23.02 -10.60
C HIS A 3 11.78 -23.81 -10.32
N HIS A 4 11.78 -24.75 -9.39
CA HIS A 4 10.59 -25.55 -9.09
C HIS A 4 9.54 -24.81 -8.24
N HIS A 5 9.91 -23.66 -7.67
CA HIS A 5 9.03 -22.84 -6.82
C HIS A 5 8.69 -21.48 -7.45
N ILE A 6 9.08 -21.26 -8.72
CA ILE A 6 8.79 -20.03 -9.45
C ILE A 6 7.83 -20.40 -10.57
N ASP A 7 6.56 -20.09 -10.36
CA ASP A 7 5.51 -20.36 -11.34
C ASP A 7 4.47 -19.22 -11.32
N THR A 8 3.59 -19.26 -12.29
CA THR A 8 2.44 -18.37 -12.36
C THR A 8 1.46 -18.71 -11.25
N ALA A 9 1.08 -17.72 -10.46
CA ALA A 9 0.11 -17.88 -9.39
C ALA A 9 -1.05 -16.88 -9.53
N VAL A 10 -2.24 -17.29 -9.12
CA VAL A 10 -3.36 -16.41 -8.85
C VAL A 10 -3.49 -16.24 -7.35
N ILE A 11 -3.62 -14.99 -6.90
CA ILE A 11 -3.86 -14.64 -5.50
C ILE A 11 -5.27 -14.10 -5.42
N ASP A 12 -6.14 -14.86 -4.75
CA ASP A 12 -7.55 -14.51 -4.61
C ASP A 12 -7.74 -13.39 -3.58
N ASP A 13 -8.49 -12.37 -3.97
CA ASP A 13 -8.90 -11.27 -3.09
C ASP A 13 -9.65 -11.79 -1.84
N ALA A 14 -10.52 -12.78 -1.98
CA ALA A 14 -11.31 -13.31 -0.88
C ALA A 14 -10.44 -14.00 0.19
N SER A 15 -9.30 -14.58 -0.19
CA SER A 15 -8.37 -15.23 0.73
C SER A 15 -7.39 -14.28 1.41
N THR A 16 -7.38 -12.99 1.01
CA THR A 16 -6.43 -12.00 1.50
C THR A 16 -7.13 -11.07 2.51
N PRO A 17 -6.73 -11.07 3.79
CA PRO A 17 -7.39 -10.25 4.80
C PRO A 17 -7.10 -8.75 4.62
N TRP A 18 -8.07 -7.92 5.01
CA TRP A 18 -7.85 -6.51 5.22
C TRP A 18 -7.12 -6.28 6.55
N VAL A 19 -5.95 -5.69 6.47
CA VAL A 19 -5.05 -5.44 7.60
C VAL A 19 -5.02 -3.94 7.90
N PRO A 20 -5.33 -3.49 9.12
CA PRO A 20 -5.19 -2.07 9.48
C PRO A 20 -3.77 -1.57 9.27
N PHE A 21 -3.65 -0.35 8.76
CA PHE A 21 -2.36 0.29 8.51
C PHE A 21 -1.78 0.92 9.79
N SER A 22 -1.79 0.14 10.88
CA SER A 22 -1.22 0.57 12.16
C SER A 22 0.31 0.65 12.10
N PRO A 23 0.92 1.60 12.82
CA PRO A 23 0.32 2.54 13.77
C PRO A 23 -0.20 3.85 13.12
N TYR A 24 -0.15 3.99 11.79
CA TYR A 24 -0.43 5.26 11.10
C TYR A 24 -1.93 5.57 11.01
N SER A 25 -2.73 4.54 10.80
CA SER A 25 -4.19 4.65 10.77
C SER A 25 -4.82 3.29 11.06
N ASN A 26 -5.91 3.26 11.82
CA ASN A 26 -6.73 2.06 11.99
C ASN A 26 -7.88 2.00 10.97
N ASP A 27 -8.19 3.11 10.33
CA ASP A 27 -9.29 3.22 9.37
C ASP A 27 -8.83 2.95 7.93
N VAL A 28 -7.55 3.17 7.65
CA VAL A 28 -6.93 2.76 6.38
C VAL A 28 -6.55 1.29 6.48
N LEU A 29 -7.03 0.51 5.52
CA LEU A 29 -6.81 -0.93 5.46
C LEU A 29 -6.02 -1.31 4.23
N LEU A 30 -5.15 -2.31 4.37
CA LEU A 30 -4.35 -2.85 3.28
C LEU A 30 -4.61 -4.35 3.10
N LYS A 31 -4.65 -4.80 1.84
CA LYS A 31 -4.49 -6.22 1.47
C LYS A 31 -3.13 -6.40 0.83
N TYR A 32 -2.34 -7.31 1.35
CA TYR A 32 -1.01 -7.60 0.85
C TYR A 32 -1.05 -8.80 -0.11
N PHE A 33 -0.96 -8.55 -1.41
CA PHE A 33 -0.88 -9.62 -2.40
C PHE A 33 0.53 -10.17 -2.53
N LYS A 34 1.53 -9.28 -2.51
CA LYS A 34 2.93 -9.62 -2.70
C LYS A 34 3.84 -8.66 -1.95
N ALA A 35 4.88 -9.21 -1.34
CA ALA A 35 6.04 -8.48 -0.85
C ALA A 35 7.29 -9.13 -1.42
N ASP A 36 7.92 -8.50 -2.40
CA ASP A 36 9.07 -9.05 -3.11
C ASP A 36 10.39 -8.55 -2.50
N PRO A 37 11.12 -9.41 -1.77
CA PRO A 37 12.38 -9.02 -1.13
C PRO A 37 13.53 -8.79 -2.12
N ILE A 38 13.43 -9.34 -3.34
CA ILE A 38 14.48 -9.21 -4.36
C ILE A 38 14.39 -7.87 -5.06
N ARG A 39 13.15 -7.45 -5.39
CA ARG A 39 12.87 -6.17 -6.07
C ARG A 39 12.63 -5.02 -5.11
N GLY A 40 12.46 -5.31 -3.83
CA GLY A 40 12.01 -4.32 -2.85
C GLY A 40 10.61 -3.79 -3.15
N GLU A 41 9.72 -4.63 -3.66
CA GLU A 41 8.42 -4.23 -4.19
C GLU A 41 7.27 -4.79 -3.32
N THR A 42 6.21 -4.01 -3.16
CA THR A 42 4.94 -4.49 -2.61
C THR A 42 3.79 -4.26 -3.59
N ILE A 43 2.87 -5.22 -3.66
CA ILE A 43 1.61 -5.11 -4.40
C ILE A 43 0.47 -5.21 -3.40
N THR A 44 -0.33 -4.16 -3.29
CA THR A 44 -1.38 -4.05 -2.28
C THR A 44 -2.66 -3.45 -2.85
N LEU A 45 -3.81 -3.79 -2.25
CA LEU A 45 -4.96 -2.89 -2.26
C LEU A 45 -4.93 -2.02 -1.01
N LEU A 46 -5.26 -0.76 -1.18
CA LEU A 46 -5.54 0.17 -0.09
C LEU A 46 -7.03 0.49 -0.11
N LYS A 47 -7.64 0.50 1.06
CA LYS A 47 -9.01 0.98 1.27
C LYS A 47 -9.00 2.02 2.38
N ALA A 48 -9.63 3.16 2.13
CA ALA A 48 -9.74 4.24 3.10
C ALA A 48 -11.15 4.83 3.11
N PRO A 49 -11.71 5.23 4.27
CA PRO A 49 -12.97 5.93 4.33
C PRO A 49 -12.85 7.35 3.76
N ALA A 50 -13.98 7.93 3.37
CA ALA A 50 -14.03 9.30 2.92
C ALA A 50 -13.44 10.25 3.97
N GLY A 51 -12.67 11.23 3.52
CA GLY A 51 -12.03 12.22 4.38
C GLY A 51 -10.78 11.73 5.13
N ALA A 52 -10.40 10.47 5.02
CA ALA A 52 -9.16 9.99 5.60
C ALA A 52 -7.96 10.74 5.01
N GLN A 53 -7.00 11.01 5.86
CA GLN A 53 -5.72 11.59 5.47
C GLN A 53 -4.60 10.66 5.88
N MET A 54 -3.62 10.50 5.00
CA MET A 54 -2.39 9.82 5.33
C MET A 54 -1.28 10.83 5.61
N PRO A 55 -0.32 10.49 6.46
CA PRO A 55 0.82 11.37 6.69
C PRO A 55 1.57 11.68 5.40
N LYS A 56 2.19 12.86 5.34
CA LYS A 56 3.16 13.17 4.29
C LYS A 56 4.23 12.09 4.23
N HIS A 57 4.55 11.65 3.03
CA HIS A 57 5.56 10.65 2.82
C HIS A 57 6.38 10.91 1.56
N HIS A 58 7.57 10.33 1.54
CA HIS A 58 8.51 10.37 0.44
C HIS A 58 8.75 8.95 -0.08
N HIS A 59 8.86 8.79 -1.39
CA HIS A 59 9.15 7.52 -2.03
C HIS A 59 10.62 7.42 -2.44
N SER A 60 11.34 6.38 -2.01
CA SER A 60 12.70 6.13 -2.48
C SER A 60 12.74 5.49 -3.88
N GLY A 61 11.66 4.83 -4.28
CA GLY A 61 11.45 4.23 -5.60
C GLY A 61 10.21 4.75 -6.29
N THR A 62 9.81 4.10 -7.37
CA THR A 62 8.61 4.46 -8.14
C THR A 62 7.36 3.80 -7.58
N VAL A 63 6.22 4.46 -7.77
CA VAL A 63 4.91 3.89 -7.40
C VAL A 63 3.95 4.02 -8.58
N ILE A 64 3.11 3.00 -8.74
CA ILE A 64 1.97 3.02 -9.63
C ILE A 64 0.72 2.84 -8.78
N VAL A 65 -0.22 3.78 -8.91
CA VAL A 65 -1.51 3.72 -8.23
C VAL A 65 -2.63 3.68 -9.27
N TYR A 66 -3.43 2.61 -9.26
CA TYR A 66 -4.64 2.51 -10.07
C TYR A 66 -5.87 2.67 -9.18
N THR A 67 -6.72 3.64 -9.50
CA THR A 67 -7.94 3.89 -8.73
C THR A 67 -9.07 2.97 -9.19
N ILE A 68 -9.59 2.16 -8.26
CA ILE A 68 -10.70 1.23 -8.48
C ILE A 68 -12.04 1.89 -8.11
N LYS A 69 -12.10 2.55 -6.95
CA LYS A 69 -13.31 3.19 -6.42
C LYS A 69 -12.96 4.50 -5.73
N GLY A 70 -13.90 5.45 -5.74
CA GLY A 70 -13.76 6.74 -5.08
C GLY A 70 -12.80 7.68 -5.79
N SER A 71 -12.47 8.77 -5.13
CA SER A 71 -11.57 9.81 -5.67
C SER A 71 -10.61 10.30 -4.60
N TRP A 72 -9.40 10.64 -5.04
CA TRP A 72 -8.34 11.08 -4.16
C TRP A 72 -7.39 12.04 -4.88
N LYS A 73 -6.56 12.75 -4.14
CA LYS A 73 -5.51 13.63 -4.67
C LYS A 73 -4.35 13.73 -3.69
N TYR A 74 -3.27 14.36 -4.12
CA TYR A 74 -2.26 14.90 -3.23
C TYR A 74 -2.55 16.38 -2.95
N LEU A 75 -2.29 16.84 -1.72
CA LEU A 75 -2.48 18.24 -1.36
C LEU A 75 -1.62 19.18 -2.20
N GLU A 76 -0.48 18.67 -2.67
CA GLU A 76 0.52 19.39 -3.47
C GLU A 76 0.13 19.53 -4.96
N HIS A 77 -0.99 18.92 -5.40
CA HIS A 77 -1.42 18.88 -6.80
C HIS A 77 -2.88 19.33 -6.96
N ASP A 78 -3.19 19.88 -8.13
CA ASP A 78 -4.54 20.33 -8.49
C ASP A 78 -5.42 19.24 -9.12
N TRP A 79 -4.83 18.14 -9.59
CA TRP A 79 -5.58 17.04 -10.18
C TRP A 79 -6.32 16.19 -9.12
N VAL A 80 -7.37 15.52 -9.55
CA VAL A 80 -8.08 14.50 -8.78
C VAL A 80 -8.07 13.20 -9.57
N ALA A 81 -7.61 12.12 -8.94
CA ALA A 81 -7.66 10.78 -9.51
C ALA A 81 -8.98 10.10 -9.12
N GLY A 82 -9.76 9.69 -10.11
CA GLY A 82 -11.00 8.92 -9.95
C GLY A 82 -10.88 7.51 -10.52
N PRO A 83 -11.98 6.73 -10.51
CA PRO A 83 -11.97 5.35 -11.01
C PRO A 83 -11.44 5.26 -12.46
N GLY A 84 -10.52 4.31 -12.69
CA GLY A 84 -9.84 4.14 -13.97
C GLY A 84 -8.60 5.00 -14.17
N SER A 85 -8.28 5.93 -13.26
CA SER A 85 -7.04 6.72 -13.32
C SER A 85 -5.83 5.94 -12.88
N ILE A 86 -4.70 6.19 -13.54
CA ILE A 86 -3.37 5.78 -13.09
C ILE A 86 -2.60 7.03 -12.66
N VAL A 87 -2.01 6.96 -11.46
CA VAL A 87 -1.02 7.93 -10.99
C VAL A 87 0.34 7.23 -10.98
N PHE A 88 1.31 7.86 -11.60
CA PHE A 88 2.70 7.41 -11.61
C PHE A 88 3.54 8.37 -10.76
N GLU A 89 4.18 7.82 -9.75
CA GLU A 89 5.02 8.58 -8.82
C GLU A 89 6.48 8.26 -9.06
N THR A 90 7.27 9.29 -9.28
CA THR A 90 8.70 9.12 -9.50
C THR A 90 9.43 8.90 -8.19
N ALA A 91 10.56 8.19 -8.24
CA ALA A 91 11.50 8.14 -7.13
C ALA A 91 11.90 9.57 -6.72
N GLY A 92 11.94 9.81 -5.42
CA GLY A 92 12.23 11.13 -4.86
C GLY A 92 11.01 12.05 -4.71
N SER A 93 9.80 11.63 -5.12
CA SER A 93 8.59 12.42 -4.89
C SER A 93 8.15 12.39 -3.42
N ALA A 94 7.56 13.50 -2.97
CA ALA A 94 6.99 13.61 -1.62
C ALA A 94 5.63 14.29 -1.69
N HIS A 95 4.64 13.74 -0.98
CA HIS A 95 3.27 14.22 -1.06
C HIS A 95 2.40 13.74 0.11
N THR A 96 1.22 14.37 0.23
CA THR A 96 0.24 14.12 1.28
C THR A 96 -1.08 13.68 0.64
N PRO A 97 -1.44 12.37 0.71
CA PRO A 97 -2.69 11.88 0.16
C PRO A 97 -3.89 12.36 0.98
N THR A 98 -4.94 12.72 0.26
CA THR A 98 -6.25 13.01 0.85
C THR A 98 -7.34 12.41 -0.04
N PHE A 99 -8.39 11.87 0.59
CA PHE A 99 -9.52 11.28 -0.11
C PHE A 99 -10.62 12.32 -0.24
N VAL A 100 -11.17 12.46 -1.45
CA VAL A 100 -12.11 13.53 -1.82
C VAL A 100 -13.33 12.96 -2.54
N GLY A 101 -14.36 13.80 -2.74
CA GLY A 101 -15.59 13.43 -3.44
C GLY A 101 -16.64 12.80 -2.52
N ASP A 102 -17.72 12.31 -3.14
CA ASP A 102 -18.94 11.84 -2.45
C ASP A 102 -18.96 10.34 -2.19
N SER A 103 -17.90 9.61 -2.57
CA SER A 103 -17.80 8.17 -2.28
C SER A 103 -17.55 7.95 -0.79
N ASP A 104 -18.19 6.94 -0.23
CA ASP A 104 -18.00 6.51 1.17
C ASP A 104 -16.61 5.96 1.45
N GLU A 105 -15.94 5.46 0.42
CA GLU A 105 -14.59 4.91 0.50
C GLU A 105 -13.81 5.09 -0.79
N VAL A 106 -12.49 5.01 -0.68
CA VAL A 106 -11.56 4.95 -1.81
C VAL A 106 -10.86 3.60 -1.79
N ILE A 107 -10.74 2.97 -2.96
CA ILE A 107 -9.98 1.72 -3.15
C ILE A 107 -8.98 1.93 -4.28
N THR A 108 -7.73 1.64 -4.00
CA THR A 108 -6.64 1.71 -4.99
C THR A 108 -5.81 0.43 -5.00
N LEU A 109 -5.34 0.04 -6.18
CA LEU A 109 -4.25 -0.92 -6.35
C LEU A 109 -2.94 -0.15 -6.38
N ASN A 110 -1.99 -0.55 -5.53
CA ASN A 110 -0.70 0.11 -5.40
C ASN A 110 0.43 -0.89 -5.68
N ILE A 111 1.35 -0.50 -6.55
CA ILE A 111 2.61 -1.19 -6.79
C ILE A 111 3.71 -0.23 -6.35
N VAL A 112 4.36 -0.54 -5.23
CA VAL A 112 5.34 0.33 -4.57
C VAL A 112 6.70 -0.32 -4.63
N VAL A 113 7.67 0.36 -5.23
CA VAL A 113 9.08 -0.07 -5.25
C VAL A 113 9.87 0.77 -4.25
N GLY A 114 10.68 0.11 -3.43
CA GLY A 114 11.52 0.76 -2.44
C GLY A 114 10.78 1.10 -1.14
N ASP A 115 11.26 2.15 -0.48
CA ASP A 115 10.76 2.58 0.81
C ASP A 115 9.74 3.70 0.70
N LEU A 116 8.76 3.65 1.58
CA LEU A 116 7.84 4.72 1.91
C LEU A 116 8.32 5.36 3.21
N ILE A 117 8.79 6.59 3.14
CA ILE A 117 9.41 7.30 4.26
C ILE A 117 8.40 8.32 4.78
N TYR A 118 7.80 8.04 5.93
CA TYR A 118 6.86 8.95 6.58
C TYR A 118 7.59 10.11 7.22
N MET A 119 7.04 11.29 7.01
CA MET A 119 7.62 12.55 7.42
C MET A 119 6.70 13.27 8.40
N GLY A 120 7.28 13.81 9.44
CA GLY A 120 6.60 14.69 10.40
C GLY A 120 6.78 16.16 10.06
N GLU A 121 6.45 17.00 11.03
CA GLU A 121 6.73 18.43 10.95
C GLU A 121 8.23 18.67 10.74
N ASN A 122 8.56 19.64 9.90
CA ASN A 122 9.95 19.96 9.51
C ASN A 122 10.68 18.82 8.78
N ASP A 123 9.94 17.98 8.07
CA ASP A 123 10.47 16.91 7.23
C ASP A 123 11.35 15.87 7.99
N GLN A 124 11.19 15.77 9.30
CA GLN A 124 11.85 14.71 10.06
C GLN A 124 11.28 13.33 9.71
N VAL A 125 12.14 12.35 9.56
CA VAL A 125 11.73 10.96 9.32
C VAL A 125 11.08 10.40 10.58
N LEU A 126 9.83 9.97 10.47
CA LEU A 126 9.09 9.32 11.56
C LEU A 126 9.17 7.81 11.48
N ALA A 127 9.06 7.26 10.26
CA ALA A 127 9.09 5.82 10.04
C ALA A 127 9.45 5.50 8.59
N ILE A 128 9.88 4.27 8.38
CA ILE A 128 10.17 3.71 7.06
C ILE A 128 9.35 2.44 6.89
N GLU A 129 8.56 2.41 5.83
CA GLU A 129 7.77 1.26 5.41
C GLU A 129 8.36 0.67 4.13
N ASN A 130 8.40 -0.66 4.06
CA ASN A 130 8.86 -1.38 2.88
C ASN A 130 8.30 -2.81 2.87
N TRP A 131 8.80 -3.66 1.98
CA TRP A 131 8.38 -5.05 1.88
C TRP A 131 8.51 -5.82 3.21
N LYS A 132 9.53 -5.53 4.02
CA LYS A 132 9.78 -6.23 5.29
C LYS A 132 8.74 -5.84 6.34
N THR A 133 8.46 -4.54 6.51
CA THR A 133 7.43 -4.07 7.44
C THR A 133 6.03 -4.51 6.99
N ALA A 134 5.80 -4.65 5.68
CA ALA A 134 4.58 -5.23 5.13
C ALA A 134 4.39 -6.69 5.59
N VAL A 135 5.42 -7.52 5.49
CA VAL A 135 5.41 -8.92 5.98
C VAL A 135 5.15 -8.95 7.48
N GLU A 136 5.92 -8.17 8.25
CA GLU A 136 5.79 -8.13 9.72
C GLU A 136 4.36 -7.75 10.15
N ARG A 137 3.75 -6.75 9.51
CA ARG A 137 2.38 -6.30 9.80
C ARG A 137 1.34 -7.36 9.42
N HIS A 138 1.47 -7.95 8.23
CA HIS A 138 0.58 -9.01 7.76
C HIS A 138 0.60 -10.21 8.71
N ASP A 139 1.78 -10.71 9.05
CA ASP A 139 1.95 -11.89 9.90
C ASP A 139 1.47 -11.64 11.33
N ALA A 140 1.78 -10.46 11.87
CA ALA A 140 1.31 -10.06 13.20
C ALA A 140 -0.22 -9.99 13.25
N PHE A 141 -0.86 -9.44 12.23
CA PHE A 141 -2.32 -9.38 12.13
C PHE A 141 -2.94 -10.78 12.03
N CYS A 142 -2.43 -11.62 11.13
CA CYS A 142 -2.91 -12.99 10.97
C CYS A 142 -2.80 -13.78 12.28
N LYS A 143 -1.66 -13.71 12.94
CA LYS A 143 -1.42 -14.35 14.24
C LYS A 143 -2.41 -13.88 15.30
N ALA A 144 -2.63 -12.57 15.42
CA ALA A 144 -3.53 -11.99 16.41
C ALA A 144 -5.00 -12.37 16.20
N ASN A 145 -5.39 -12.70 14.96
CA ASN A 145 -6.76 -13.02 14.58
C ASN A 145 -7.00 -14.52 14.30
N GLY A 146 -6.01 -15.38 14.53
CA GLY A 146 -6.12 -16.81 14.28
C GLY A 146 -6.30 -17.18 12.80
N ILE A 147 -5.78 -16.34 11.91
CA ILE A 147 -5.77 -16.54 10.46
C ILE A 147 -4.45 -17.23 10.08
N GLU A 148 -4.54 -18.27 9.26
CA GLU A 148 -3.34 -18.87 8.68
C GLU A 148 -2.70 -17.87 7.71
N ALA A 149 -1.48 -17.43 8.04
CA ALA A 149 -0.77 -16.46 7.23
C ALA A 149 -0.24 -17.13 5.95
N ARG A 150 -0.60 -16.55 4.78
CA ARG A 150 0.04 -16.91 3.53
C ARG A 150 1.44 -16.27 3.48
N ASP A 151 2.42 -17.01 2.97
CA ASP A 151 3.73 -16.42 2.66
C ASP A 151 3.60 -15.44 1.48
N ILE A 152 3.51 -14.15 1.81
CA ILE A 152 3.37 -13.09 0.79
C ILE A 152 4.70 -12.80 0.07
N THR A 153 5.81 -13.44 0.46
CA THR A 153 7.09 -13.34 -0.24
C THR A 153 7.30 -14.44 -1.29
N ALA A 154 6.50 -15.51 -1.24
CA ALA A 154 6.61 -16.63 -2.17
C ALA A 154 6.29 -16.24 -3.61
N PHE A 155 6.91 -16.92 -4.56
CA PHE A 155 6.72 -16.75 -6.01
C PHE A 155 5.82 -17.84 -6.63
N ASN A 156 4.99 -18.46 -5.83
CA ASN A 156 4.04 -19.49 -6.21
C ASN A 156 2.71 -19.31 -5.49
#